data_ef369df931a4f074107601e86ade046c
#
_entry.id   ef369df931a4f074107601e86ade046c
#
_cell.length_a   1.000
_cell.length_b   1.000
_cell.length_c   1.000
_cell.angle_alpha   90.00
_cell.angle_beta   90.00
_cell.angle_gamma   90.00
#
_symmetry.space_group_name_H-M   'P 1'
#
loop_
_entity.id
_entity.type
_entity.pdbx_description
1 polymer ?
#
loop_
_entity_poly.entity_id
_entity_poly.type
_entity_poly.pdbx_seq_one_letter_code
_entity_poly.pdbx_strand_id
1 'polypeptide(L)'
;KPKSFGIKIVSSDDIPLDPKKNTAGIVAINMKKDFKISNGLEIKIKKNVPAGYGMGSSAASAAACAIAINELFKIVNDGALLYYAGSGEKASAGTVHYDNVAASLFGGFVVVNPYARIEEDEIECWPLSVPADLRLVVAIPKIKVPKQKTKASRGVLPKNVKFSDATKNLAYAVSMVAELAIATNVADYFSRCIEDVIVEPARKKMIPGFDKVKKNAISANAVRCTISGAGPSVIAFCDGDEEDIGEAMKKGFKSAKVDCDIVICKPSKGPKIVKVVK
;
A
#
# COMPACT_ATOMS: atom_id res chain seq x y z
N LYS A 1 36.76 20.93 5.70
CA LYS A 1 35.94 20.11 6.62
C LYS A 1 34.57 20.02 6.00
N PRO A 2 34.03 18.82 5.69
CA PRO A 2 32.67 18.70 5.24
C PRO A 2 31.78 19.20 6.38
N LYS A 3 30.96 20.22 6.09
CA LYS A 3 29.87 20.62 7.01
C LYS A 3 29.04 19.37 7.25
N SER A 4 28.78 19.03 8.50
CA SER A 4 27.87 17.93 8.85
C SER A 4 26.48 18.31 8.36
N PHE A 5 26.20 17.98 7.10
CA PHE A 5 24.88 18.22 6.54
C PHE A 5 23.89 17.29 7.26
N GLY A 6 22.83 17.87 7.77
CA GLY A 6 21.69 17.12 8.27
C GLY A 6 21.06 16.27 7.16
N ILE A 7 19.76 16.10 7.22
CA ILE A 7 18.97 15.45 6.16
C ILE A 7 18.31 16.55 5.33
N LYS A 8 18.42 16.44 4.01
CA LYS A 8 17.79 17.34 3.04
C LYS A 8 16.86 16.55 2.13
N ILE A 9 15.61 17.00 2.04
CA ILE A 9 14.62 16.44 1.09
C ILE A 9 14.55 17.37 -0.12
N VAL A 10 14.55 16.76 -1.31
CA VAL A 10 14.37 17.46 -2.59
C VAL A 10 13.28 16.75 -3.38
N SER A 11 12.29 17.50 -3.85
CA SER A 11 11.22 16.99 -4.71
C SER A 11 10.58 18.12 -5.52
N SER A 12 10.07 17.80 -6.70
CA SER A 12 9.18 18.65 -7.48
C SER A 12 7.69 18.38 -7.19
N ASP A 13 7.39 17.32 -6.45
CA ASP A 13 6.02 16.95 -6.09
C ASP A 13 5.55 17.73 -4.85
N ASP A 14 4.25 17.90 -4.70
CA ASP A 14 3.63 18.55 -3.52
C ASP A 14 3.71 17.65 -2.28
N ILE A 15 4.91 17.61 -1.69
CA ILE A 15 5.19 16.86 -0.46
C ILE A 15 5.98 17.73 0.53
N PRO A 16 5.87 17.46 1.85
CA PRO A 16 6.68 18.18 2.84
C PRO A 16 8.18 18.01 2.58
N LEU A 17 8.92 19.11 2.48
CA LEU A 17 10.39 19.13 2.36
C LEU A 17 11.11 19.16 3.71
N ASP A 18 10.39 19.44 4.79
CA ASP A 18 10.91 19.32 6.16
C ASP A 18 11.08 17.81 6.48
N PRO A 19 12.31 17.32 6.76
CA PRO A 19 12.55 15.91 7.07
C PRO A 19 11.71 15.37 8.23
N LYS A 20 11.36 16.20 9.19
CA LYS A 20 10.52 15.83 10.35
C LYS A 20 9.04 15.65 10.01
N LYS A 21 8.60 16.12 8.83
CA LYS A 21 7.23 16.04 8.34
C LYS A 21 7.10 15.14 7.10
N ASN A 22 8.21 14.62 6.60
CA ASN A 22 8.27 13.77 5.42
C ASN A 22 8.53 12.33 5.83
N THR A 23 7.77 11.37 5.32
CA THR A 23 7.91 9.94 5.65
C THR A 23 9.32 9.41 5.43
N ALA A 24 9.92 9.68 4.27
CA ALA A 24 11.30 9.31 3.98
C ALA A 24 12.31 10.04 4.88
N GLY A 25 12.03 11.30 5.20
CA GLY A 25 12.86 12.09 6.11
C GLY A 25 12.93 11.51 7.52
N ILE A 26 11.81 11.02 8.04
CA ILE A 26 11.74 10.40 9.37
C ILE A 26 12.46 9.07 9.40
N VAL A 27 12.28 8.22 8.37
CA VAL A 27 13.08 7.00 8.22
C VAL A 27 14.57 7.33 8.28
N ALA A 28 15.01 8.32 7.51
CA ALA A 28 16.42 8.74 7.49
C ALA A 28 16.89 9.29 8.84
N ILE A 29 16.06 10.04 9.56
CA ILE A 29 16.38 10.54 10.91
C ILE A 29 16.63 9.39 11.87
N ASN A 30 15.72 8.41 11.90
CA ASN A 30 15.79 7.28 12.82
C ASN A 30 17.00 6.39 12.50
N MET A 31 17.15 5.95 11.24
CA MET A 31 18.31 5.14 10.83
C MET A 31 19.64 5.89 11.07
N LYS A 32 19.70 7.17 10.73
CA LYS A 32 20.90 7.97 10.97
C LYS A 32 21.27 8.05 12.44
N LYS A 33 20.30 8.21 13.32
CA LYS A 33 20.47 8.27 14.76
C LYS A 33 20.95 6.92 15.34
N ASP A 34 20.22 5.86 15.05
CA ASP A 34 20.42 4.57 15.70
C ASP A 34 21.72 3.89 15.20
N PHE A 35 22.07 4.06 13.93
CA PHE A 35 23.32 3.56 13.35
C PHE A 35 24.47 4.55 13.34
N LYS A 36 24.33 5.69 14.03
CA LYS A 36 25.38 6.72 14.18
C LYS A 36 25.99 7.17 12.83
N ILE A 37 25.18 7.27 11.78
CA ILE A 37 25.64 7.70 10.46
C ILE A 37 26.04 9.18 10.52
N SER A 38 27.33 9.46 10.39
CA SER A 38 27.89 10.84 10.45
C SER A 38 27.64 11.64 9.18
N ASN A 39 27.51 10.98 8.03
CA ASN A 39 27.32 11.59 6.73
C ASN A 39 26.03 12.39 6.64
N GLY A 40 26.04 13.53 5.94
CA GLY A 40 24.82 14.21 5.49
C GLY A 40 24.09 13.38 4.43
N LEU A 41 22.76 13.43 4.41
CA LEU A 41 21.93 12.71 3.44
C LEU A 41 21.09 13.70 2.63
N GLU A 42 21.20 13.64 1.30
CA GLU A 42 20.26 14.31 0.40
C GLU A 42 19.36 13.23 -0.22
N ILE A 43 18.04 13.36 -0.02
CA ILE A 43 17.05 12.41 -0.48
C ILE A 43 16.21 13.10 -1.56
N LYS A 44 16.37 12.66 -2.80
CA LYS A 44 15.56 13.13 -3.94
C LYS A 44 14.36 12.19 -4.12
N ILE A 45 13.17 12.74 -4.02
CA ILE A 45 11.91 11.98 -4.12
C ILE A 45 11.18 12.40 -5.38
N LYS A 46 10.77 11.42 -6.19
CA LYS A 46 9.83 11.58 -7.30
C LYS A 46 8.65 10.63 -7.07
N LYS A 47 7.46 11.19 -6.98
CA LYS A 47 6.22 10.43 -6.77
C LYS A 47 5.60 10.02 -8.10
N ASN A 48 5.49 8.71 -8.33
CA ASN A 48 4.73 8.17 -9.46
C ASN A 48 3.39 7.56 -9.00
N VAL A 49 3.14 7.52 -7.69
CA VAL A 49 1.89 7.02 -7.09
C VAL A 49 1.20 8.19 -6.40
N PRO A 50 -0.04 8.54 -6.75
CA PRO A 50 -0.73 9.68 -6.18
C PRO A 50 -0.97 9.49 -4.67
N ALA A 51 -0.72 10.57 -3.91
CA ALA A 51 -0.88 10.55 -2.47
C ALA A 51 -2.35 10.61 -2.06
N GLY A 52 -2.74 9.82 -1.04
CA GLY A 52 -4.09 9.86 -0.50
C GLY A 52 -5.13 8.99 -1.22
N TYR A 53 -4.77 8.32 -2.31
CA TYR A 53 -5.69 7.51 -3.12
C TYR A 53 -5.75 6.02 -2.73
N GLY A 54 -5.16 5.63 -1.62
CA GLY A 54 -5.22 4.24 -1.13
C GLY A 54 -4.24 3.27 -1.79
N MET A 55 -3.21 3.81 -2.47
CA MET A 55 -2.20 3.02 -3.20
C MET A 55 -0.82 2.99 -2.52
N GLY A 56 -0.76 3.24 -1.22
CA GLY A 56 0.48 3.10 -0.45
C GLY A 56 1.59 4.11 -0.78
N SER A 57 1.29 5.27 -1.39
CA SER A 57 2.29 6.26 -1.83
C SER A 57 3.24 6.72 -0.72
N SER A 58 2.76 6.83 0.51
CA SER A 58 3.56 7.18 1.69
C SER A 58 4.51 6.04 2.07
N ALA A 59 3.97 4.84 2.19
CA ALA A 59 4.72 3.62 2.49
C ALA A 59 5.81 3.34 1.45
N ALA A 60 5.51 3.54 0.16
CA ALA A 60 6.51 3.40 -0.91
C ALA A 60 7.70 4.35 -0.74
N SER A 61 7.47 5.60 -0.28
CA SER A 61 8.57 6.54 0.00
C SER A 61 9.38 6.14 1.21
N ALA A 62 8.71 5.65 2.27
CA ALA A 62 9.37 5.17 3.47
C ALA A 62 10.25 3.95 3.16
N ALA A 63 9.68 2.95 2.47
CA ALA A 63 10.38 1.75 2.05
C ALA A 63 11.58 2.05 1.15
N ALA A 64 11.40 2.88 0.12
CA ALA A 64 12.48 3.27 -0.79
C ALA A 64 13.63 3.97 -0.06
N CYS A 65 13.31 4.81 0.94
CA CYS A 65 14.33 5.50 1.75
C CYS A 65 15.10 4.51 2.64
N ALA A 66 14.40 3.59 3.33
CA ALA A 66 15.02 2.58 4.18
C ALA A 66 16.00 1.70 3.38
N ILE A 67 15.55 1.21 2.23
CA ILE A 67 16.38 0.40 1.34
C ILE A 67 17.59 1.18 0.81
N ALA A 68 17.38 2.42 0.35
CA ALA A 68 18.48 3.22 -0.19
C ALA A 68 19.57 3.47 0.87
N ILE A 69 19.18 3.73 2.12
CA ILE A 69 20.13 3.89 3.23
C ILE A 69 20.81 2.55 3.53
N ASN A 70 20.05 1.46 3.59
CA ASN A 70 20.64 0.14 3.82
C ASN A 70 21.59 -0.29 2.71
N GLU A 71 21.28 0.02 1.46
CA GLU A 71 22.19 -0.26 0.34
C GLU A 71 23.51 0.49 0.42
N LEU A 72 23.49 1.72 0.95
CA LEU A 72 24.71 2.52 1.12
C LEU A 72 25.55 2.07 2.30
N PHE A 73 24.95 1.65 3.40
CA PHE A 73 25.63 1.42 4.67
C PHE A 73 25.66 -0.05 5.11
N LYS A 74 24.77 -0.91 4.57
CA LYS A 74 24.67 -2.36 4.87
C LYS A 74 24.50 -2.64 6.37
N ILE A 75 23.51 -2.05 6.98
CA ILE A 75 23.38 -1.93 8.44
C ILE A 75 22.29 -2.80 9.07
N VAL A 76 21.29 -3.25 8.30
CA VAL A 76 20.15 -3.98 8.84
C VAL A 76 19.69 -5.13 7.93
N ASN A 77 18.98 -6.09 8.53
CA ASN A 77 18.25 -7.15 7.85
C ASN A 77 16.86 -6.68 7.40
N ASP A 78 16.11 -7.55 6.74
CA ASP A 78 14.80 -7.24 6.17
C ASP A 78 13.73 -6.92 7.23
N GLY A 79 13.75 -7.58 8.39
CA GLY A 79 12.83 -7.33 9.49
C GLY A 79 13.01 -5.94 10.09
N ALA A 80 14.26 -5.53 10.30
CA ALA A 80 14.58 -4.20 10.78
C ALA A 80 14.29 -3.13 9.70
N LEU A 81 14.45 -3.44 8.40
CA LEU A 81 14.00 -2.53 7.33
C LEU A 81 12.51 -2.22 7.45
N LEU A 82 11.70 -3.24 7.72
CA LEU A 82 10.26 -3.08 7.90
C LEU A 82 9.95 -2.18 9.11
N TYR A 83 10.66 -2.34 10.22
CA TYR A 83 10.52 -1.50 11.41
C TYR A 83 10.85 -0.03 11.10
N TYR A 84 12.03 0.25 10.49
CA TYR A 84 12.43 1.62 10.16
C TYR A 84 11.52 2.29 9.14
N ALA A 85 11.13 1.58 8.09
CA ALA A 85 10.18 2.10 7.11
C ALA A 85 8.80 2.36 7.75
N GLY A 86 8.35 1.49 8.67
CA GLY A 86 7.14 1.70 9.45
C GLY A 86 7.18 2.96 10.32
N SER A 87 8.34 3.32 10.84
CA SER A 87 8.51 4.54 11.64
C SER A 87 8.17 5.82 10.84
N GLY A 88 8.44 5.83 9.54
CA GLY A 88 8.06 6.91 8.64
C GLY A 88 6.53 7.05 8.50
N GLU A 89 5.81 5.94 8.41
CA GLU A 89 4.35 5.94 8.34
C GLU A 89 3.70 6.50 9.62
N LYS A 90 4.20 6.16 10.79
CA LYS A 90 3.70 6.66 12.07
C LYS A 90 3.66 8.19 12.10
N ALA A 91 4.63 8.85 11.54
CA ALA A 91 4.71 10.31 11.53
C ALA A 91 3.74 10.97 10.55
N SER A 92 3.41 10.34 9.44
CA SER A 92 2.48 10.90 8.45
C SER A 92 1.02 10.54 8.72
N ALA A 93 0.76 9.33 9.23
CA ALA A 93 -0.58 8.79 9.42
C ALA A 93 -1.01 8.70 10.90
N GLY A 94 -0.10 8.99 11.84
CA GLY A 94 -0.33 8.88 13.28
C GLY A 94 -0.30 7.44 13.82
N THR A 95 -0.22 6.45 12.93
CA THR A 95 -0.11 5.01 13.25
C THR A 95 0.75 4.33 12.20
N VAL A 96 1.42 3.26 12.59
CA VAL A 96 2.19 2.44 11.65
C VAL A 96 1.25 1.57 10.83
N HIS A 97 1.50 1.51 9.53
CA HIS A 97 0.84 0.64 8.56
C HIS A 97 1.86 -0.33 7.98
N TYR A 98 2.23 -1.34 8.77
CA TYR A 98 3.22 -2.33 8.35
C TYR A 98 2.79 -3.12 7.10
N ASP A 99 1.49 -3.34 6.90
CA ASP A 99 0.92 -3.95 5.70
C ASP A 99 1.33 -3.25 4.41
N ASN A 100 1.13 -1.93 4.34
CA ASN A 100 1.52 -1.14 3.17
C ASN A 100 3.04 -1.06 2.98
N VAL A 101 3.78 -0.98 4.09
CA VAL A 101 5.24 -0.89 4.06
C VAL A 101 5.86 -2.22 3.63
N ALA A 102 5.37 -3.35 4.17
CA ALA A 102 5.84 -4.68 3.79
C ALA A 102 5.60 -4.97 2.31
N ALA A 103 4.39 -4.67 1.80
CA ALA A 103 4.10 -4.80 0.37
C ALA A 103 5.02 -3.92 -0.50
N SER A 104 5.42 -2.74 -0.01
CA SER A 104 6.36 -1.87 -0.72
C SER A 104 7.80 -2.35 -0.64
N LEU A 105 8.20 -3.05 0.42
CA LEU A 105 9.54 -3.61 0.63
C LEU A 105 9.75 -4.93 -0.09
N PHE A 106 8.77 -5.82 -0.04
CA PHE A 106 8.93 -7.20 -0.52
C PHE A 106 8.21 -7.45 -1.85
N GLY A 107 7.25 -6.61 -2.20
CA GLY A 107 6.39 -6.83 -3.36
C GLY A 107 5.37 -7.95 -3.12
N GLY A 108 4.60 -8.29 -4.16
CA GLY A 108 3.63 -9.37 -4.12
C GLY A 108 2.57 -9.23 -3.03
N PHE A 109 2.23 -10.34 -2.39
CA PHE A 109 1.40 -10.40 -1.19
C PHE A 109 2.28 -10.68 0.03
N VAL A 110 2.01 -9.98 1.12
CA VAL A 110 2.78 -10.17 2.36
C VAL A 110 1.81 -10.26 3.54
N VAL A 111 1.96 -11.31 4.33
CA VAL A 111 1.32 -11.40 5.65
C VAL A 111 2.24 -10.72 6.66
N VAL A 112 1.67 -9.84 7.47
CA VAL A 112 2.42 -9.11 8.50
C VAL A 112 1.77 -9.34 9.85
N ASN A 113 2.55 -9.76 10.84
CA ASN A 113 2.11 -9.84 12.23
C ASN A 113 2.79 -8.75 13.08
N PRO A 114 2.18 -7.58 13.23
CA PRO A 114 2.78 -6.49 13.99
C PRO A 114 2.79 -6.73 15.51
N TYR A 115 2.15 -7.80 15.95
CA TYR A 115 2.08 -8.18 17.38
C TYR A 115 3.14 -9.22 17.76
N ALA A 116 3.70 -9.93 16.79
CA ALA A 116 4.83 -10.83 17.01
C ALA A 116 6.12 -10.13 16.56
N ARG A 117 7.05 -9.97 17.50
CA ARG A 117 8.38 -9.44 17.25
C ARG A 117 9.39 -10.53 17.55
N ILE A 118 10.34 -10.69 16.64
CA ILE A 118 11.47 -11.61 16.83
C ILE A 118 12.45 -10.94 17.80
N GLU A 119 12.71 -9.65 17.57
CA GLU A 119 13.48 -8.75 18.43
C GLU A 119 12.76 -7.41 18.55
N GLU A 120 13.29 -6.46 19.34
CA GLU A 120 12.60 -5.19 19.63
C GLU A 120 12.29 -4.36 18.37
N ASP A 121 13.16 -4.42 17.35
CA ASP A 121 13.07 -3.69 16.09
C ASP A 121 12.79 -4.60 14.88
N GLU A 122 12.43 -5.88 15.08
CA GLU A 122 12.08 -6.82 14.03
C GLU A 122 10.59 -7.15 14.01
N ILE A 123 9.95 -6.90 12.88
CA ILE A 123 8.53 -7.20 12.63
C ILE A 123 8.43 -8.47 11.80
N GLU A 124 7.65 -9.42 12.27
CA GLU A 124 7.45 -10.69 11.60
C GLU A 124 6.58 -10.52 10.34
N CYS A 125 7.05 -11.02 9.21
CA CYS A 125 6.31 -10.99 7.95
C CYS A 125 6.67 -12.18 7.05
N TRP A 126 5.69 -12.59 6.23
CA TRP A 126 5.82 -13.70 5.28
C TRP A 126 5.39 -13.27 3.89
N PRO A 127 6.32 -13.13 2.94
CA PRO A 127 5.98 -13.00 1.53
C PRO A 127 5.30 -14.26 1.01
N LEU A 128 4.20 -14.11 0.27
CA LEU A 128 3.46 -15.20 -0.35
C LEU A 128 3.71 -15.23 -1.86
N SER A 129 3.56 -16.39 -2.44
CA SER A 129 3.61 -16.56 -3.89
C SER A 129 2.50 -15.75 -4.57
N VAL A 130 2.80 -15.25 -5.75
CA VAL A 130 1.84 -14.50 -6.57
C VAL A 130 1.57 -15.30 -7.82
N PRO A 131 0.30 -15.57 -8.17
CA PRO A 131 -0.05 -16.21 -9.43
C PRO A 131 0.52 -15.42 -10.61
N ALA A 132 1.16 -16.11 -11.57
CA ALA A 132 1.88 -15.48 -12.68
C ALA A 132 0.94 -14.75 -13.67
N ASP A 133 -0.29 -15.24 -13.77
CA ASP A 133 -1.38 -14.72 -14.60
C ASP A 133 -2.13 -13.55 -13.94
N LEU A 134 -1.94 -13.29 -12.65
CA LEU A 134 -2.64 -12.21 -11.94
C LEU A 134 -2.38 -10.84 -12.59
N ARG A 135 -3.47 -10.18 -12.92
CA ARG A 135 -3.53 -8.79 -13.38
C ARG A 135 -4.38 -7.96 -12.45
N LEU A 136 -4.05 -6.70 -12.37
CA LEU A 136 -4.75 -5.74 -11.52
C LEU A 136 -5.19 -4.56 -12.37
N VAL A 137 -6.46 -4.19 -12.24
CA VAL A 137 -7.01 -2.98 -12.84
C VAL A 137 -7.39 -2.02 -11.71
N VAL A 138 -6.71 -0.88 -11.65
CA VAL A 138 -6.93 0.14 -10.62
C VAL A 138 -7.63 1.34 -11.23
N ALA A 139 -8.82 1.65 -10.76
CA ALA A 139 -9.56 2.86 -11.11
C ALA A 139 -9.33 3.94 -10.04
N ILE A 140 -8.76 5.07 -10.46
CA ILE A 140 -8.37 6.20 -9.61
C ILE A 140 -9.35 7.35 -9.86
N PRO A 141 -10.35 7.56 -8.99
CA PRO A 141 -11.35 8.60 -9.22
C PRO A 141 -10.75 10.00 -9.03
N LYS A 142 -11.10 10.94 -9.94
CA LYS A 142 -10.68 12.35 -9.88
C LYS A 142 -11.55 13.13 -8.89
N ILE A 143 -11.41 12.82 -7.62
CA ILE A 143 -12.12 13.51 -6.52
C ILE A 143 -11.13 14.18 -5.57
N LYS A 144 -11.60 15.23 -4.91
CA LYS A 144 -10.79 15.91 -3.89
C LYS A 144 -10.61 15.02 -2.67
N VAL A 145 -9.37 14.67 -2.37
CA VAL A 145 -9.02 13.87 -1.20
C VAL A 145 -8.74 14.78 0.00
N PRO A 146 -9.36 14.55 1.18
CA PRO A 146 -9.07 15.34 2.38
C PRO A 146 -7.60 15.22 2.82
N LYS A 147 -7.02 16.31 3.34
CA LYS A 147 -5.62 16.31 3.85
C LYS A 147 -5.36 15.25 4.93
N GLN A 148 -6.36 14.90 5.74
CA GLN A 148 -6.29 13.85 6.77
C GLN A 148 -7.14 12.61 6.39
N LYS A 149 -7.04 12.19 5.14
CA LYS A 149 -7.87 11.12 4.57
C LYS A 149 -7.83 9.82 5.38
N THR A 150 -6.66 9.38 5.82
CA THR A 150 -6.51 8.16 6.64
C THR A 150 -7.29 8.25 7.95
N LYS A 151 -7.28 9.41 8.61
CA LYS A 151 -8.07 9.67 9.82
C LYS A 151 -9.57 9.64 9.53
N ALA A 152 -10.00 10.27 8.43
CA ALA A 152 -11.40 10.26 7.99
C ALA A 152 -11.88 8.84 7.66
N SER A 153 -11.08 8.06 6.93
CA SER A 153 -11.40 6.67 6.57
C SER A 153 -11.44 5.70 7.76
N ARG A 154 -10.79 6.04 8.86
CA ARG A 154 -10.90 5.31 10.13
C ARG A 154 -12.11 5.74 10.93
N GLY A 155 -12.46 7.02 10.88
CA GLY A 155 -13.61 7.57 11.60
C GLY A 155 -14.95 6.99 11.16
N VAL A 156 -15.05 6.43 9.95
CA VAL A 156 -16.29 5.78 9.47
C VAL A 156 -16.40 4.32 9.85
N LEU A 157 -15.35 3.72 10.41
CA LEU A 157 -15.38 2.31 10.81
C LEU A 157 -16.27 2.09 12.03
N PRO A 158 -17.01 0.97 12.10
CA PRO A 158 -17.83 0.65 13.26
C PRO A 158 -16.96 0.44 14.49
N LYS A 159 -17.40 0.95 15.64
CA LYS A 159 -16.72 0.72 16.93
C LYS A 159 -16.95 -0.69 17.46
N ASN A 160 -18.09 -1.28 17.13
CA ASN A 160 -18.48 -2.64 17.49
C ASN A 160 -18.90 -3.38 16.23
N VAL A 161 -18.59 -4.66 16.14
CA VAL A 161 -18.97 -5.54 15.04
C VAL A 161 -19.67 -6.78 15.59
N LYS A 162 -20.57 -7.36 14.81
CA LYS A 162 -21.17 -8.65 15.18
C LYS A 162 -20.09 -9.72 15.14
N PHE A 163 -20.12 -10.63 16.12
CA PHE A 163 -19.18 -11.75 16.16
C PHE A 163 -19.20 -12.57 14.87
N SER A 164 -20.40 -12.77 14.28
CA SER A 164 -20.56 -13.46 12.99
C SER A 164 -19.83 -12.76 11.84
N ASP A 165 -19.82 -11.41 11.81
CA ASP A 165 -19.14 -10.66 10.75
C ASP A 165 -17.60 -10.71 10.93
N ALA A 166 -17.13 -10.64 12.19
CA ALA A 166 -15.73 -10.83 12.51
C ALA A 166 -15.25 -12.22 12.09
N THR A 167 -16.03 -13.27 12.38
CA THR A 167 -15.73 -14.66 11.99
C THR A 167 -15.69 -14.81 10.47
N LYS A 168 -16.61 -14.18 9.73
CA LYS A 168 -16.61 -14.20 8.26
C LYS A 168 -15.36 -13.54 7.69
N ASN A 169 -15.01 -12.33 8.16
CA ASN A 169 -13.80 -11.65 7.67
C ASN A 169 -12.54 -12.45 7.98
N LEU A 170 -12.47 -13.08 9.15
CA LEU A 170 -11.35 -13.97 9.49
C LEU A 170 -11.28 -15.16 8.53
N ALA A 171 -12.42 -15.81 8.24
CA ALA A 171 -12.48 -16.93 7.30
C ALA A 171 -12.00 -16.51 5.91
N TYR A 172 -12.45 -15.36 5.38
CA TYR A 172 -11.98 -14.84 4.09
C TYR A 172 -10.48 -14.55 4.10
N ALA A 173 -9.95 -13.93 5.15
CA ALA A 173 -8.52 -13.63 5.25
C ALA A 173 -7.67 -14.91 5.31
N VAL A 174 -8.07 -15.89 6.10
CA VAL A 174 -7.38 -17.19 6.21
C VAL A 174 -7.46 -17.96 4.88
N SER A 175 -8.64 -17.99 4.23
CA SER A 175 -8.78 -18.60 2.92
C SER A 175 -7.88 -17.95 1.88
N MET A 176 -7.79 -16.62 1.84
CA MET A 176 -6.90 -15.90 0.92
C MET A 176 -5.43 -16.29 1.13
N VAL A 177 -4.97 -16.39 2.37
CA VAL A 177 -3.59 -16.82 2.69
C VAL A 177 -3.37 -18.27 2.26
N ALA A 178 -4.30 -19.18 2.58
CA ALA A 178 -4.21 -20.58 2.21
C ALA A 178 -4.20 -20.76 0.68
N GLU A 179 -5.09 -20.07 -0.01
CA GLU A 179 -5.16 -20.10 -1.46
C GLU A 179 -3.87 -19.57 -2.09
N LEU A 180 -3.33 -18.46 -1.66
CA LEU A 180 -2.04 -17.94 -2.14
C LEU A 180 -0.85 -18.88 -1.84
N ALA A 181 -0.93 -19.69 -0.80
CA ALA A 181 0.10 -20.67 -0.47
C ALA A 181 0.07 -21.93 -1.36
N ILE A 182 -1.11 -22.32 -1.86
CA ILE A 182 -1.32 -23.55 -2.64
C ILE A 182 -1.70 -23.30 -4.11
N ALA A 183 -1.85 -22.05 -4.50
CA ALA A 183 -2.46 -21.58 -5.73
C ALA A 183 -1.71 -21.91 -7.03
N THR A 184 -2.42 -22.32 -8.07
CA THR A 184 -1.91 -22.50 -9.43
C THR A 184 -2.46 -21.50 -10.45
N ASN A 185 -3.65 -20.93 -10.24
CA ASN A 185 -4.24 -19.92 -11.14
C ASN A 185 -5.10 -18.89 -10.37
N VAL A 186 -5.41 -17.73 -10.98
CA VAL A 186 -6.12 -16.61 -10.34
C VAL A 186 -7.60 -16.88 -10.15
N ALA A 187 -8.26 -17.46 -11.14
CA ALA A 187 -9.72 -17.60 -11.15
C ALA A 187 -10.24 -18.47 -10.00
N ASP A 188 -9.53 -19.55 -9.67
CA ASP A 188 -9.92 -20.45 -8.59
C ASP A 188 -9.74 -19.86 -7.19
N TYR A 189 -8.85 -18.87 -7.05
CA TYR A 189 -8.35 -18.38 -5.77
C TYR A 189 -9.07 -17.16 -5.23
N PHE A 190 -9.10 -16.10 -6.03
CA PHE A 190 -9.67 -14.85 -5.56
C PHE A 190 -11.19 -14.78 -5.65
N SER A 191 -11.82 -15.74 -6.35
CA SER A 191 -13.27 -15.74 -6.53
C SER A 191 -14.07 -15.90 -5.23
N ARG A 192 -13.49 -16.45 -4.18
CA ARG A 192 -14.20 -16.82 -2.95
C ARG A 192 -13.70 -16.08 -1.70
N CYS A 193 -12.48 -15.53 -1.70
CA CYS A 193 -11.82 -15.05 -0.49
C CYS A 193 -11.62 -13.53 -0.40
N ILE A 194 -11.75 -12.77 -1.49
CA ILE A 194 -11.66 -11.30 -1.43
C ILE A 194 -13.04 -10.72 -1.19
N GLU A 195 -13.49 -10.80 0.05
CA GLU A 195 -14.71 -10.16 0.55
C GLU A 195 -14.43 -9.51 1.90
N ASP A 196 -15.14 -8.40 2.16
CA ASP A 196 -15.04 -7.66 3.42
C ASP A 196 -16.44 -7.21 3.83
N VAL A 197 -16.96 -7.79 4.90
CA VAL A 197 -18.31 -7.47 5.42
C VAL A 197 -18.29 -6.41 6.52
N ILE A 198 -17.14 -5.89 6.88
CA ILE A 198 -16.96 -4.90 7.96
C ILE A 198 -16.51 -3.54 7.40
N VAL A 199 -15.35 -3.51 6.74
CA VAL A 199 -14.66 -2.28 6.35
C VAL A 199 -15.19 -1.74 5.02
N GLU A 200 -15.36 -2.59 4.00
CA GLU A 200 -15.87 -2.18 2.70
C GLU A 200 -17.26 -1.52 2.82
N PRO A 201 -18.26 -2.09 3.53
CA PRO A 201 -19.57 -1.45 3.69
C PRO A 201 -19.52 -0.07 4.35
N ALA A 202 -18.57 0.16 5.25
CA ALA A 202 -18.38 1.43 5.92
C ALA A 202 -17.73 2.47 4.99
N ARG A 203 -16.64 2.07 4.29
CA ARG A 203 -15.83 2.97 3.45
C ARG A 203 -16.43 3.26 2.08
N LYS A 204 -17.22 2.35 1.50
CA LYS A 204 -17.82 2.56 0.17
C LYS A 204 -18.66 3.84 0.09
N LYS A 205 -19.22 4.29 1.20
CA LYS A 205 -19.98 5.54 1.30
C LYS A 205 -19.13 6.79 1.02
N MET A 206 -17.82 6.67 1.14
CA MET A 206 -16.86 7.74 0.84
C MET A 206 -16.41 7.73 -0.63
N ILE A 207 -16.85 6.76 -1.43
CA ILE A 207 -16.44 6.56 -2.82
C ILE A 207 -17.68 6.66 -3.72
N PRO A 208 -17.92 7.82 -4.36
CA PRO A 208 -19.08 7.98 -5.23
C PRO A 208 -19.08 6.91 -6.32
N GLY A 209 -20.21 6.22 -6.48
CA GLY A 209 -20.40 5.22 -7.53
C GLY A 209 -19.76 3.84 -7.26
N PHE A 210 -19.19 3.59 -6.08
CA PHE A 210 -18.48 2.34 -5.76
C PHE A 210 -19.27 1.07 -6.14
N ASP A 211 -20.52 0.94 -5.70
CA ASP A 211 -21.33 -0.25 -5.97
C ASP A 211 -21.52 -0.50 -7.47
N LYS A 212 -21.64 0.57 -8.27
CA LYS A 212 -21.75 0.48 -9.72
C LYS A 212 -20.42 0.11 -10.36
N VAL A 213 -19.32 0.65 -9.86
CA VAL A 213 -17.96 0.30 -10.30
C VAL A 213 -17.69 -1.18 -10.04
N LYS A 214 -17.94 -1.67 -8.82
CA LYS A 214 -17.78 -3.07 -8.44
C LYS A 214 -18.64 -3.98 -9.31
N LYS A 215 -19.93 -3.66 -9.47
CA LYS A 215 -20.85 -4.43 -10.32
C LYS A 215 -20.38 -4.50 -11.78
N ASN A 216 -19.99 -3.36 -12.35
CA ASN A 216 -19.54 -3.30 -13.72
C ASN A 216 -18.24 -4.10 -13.94
N ALA A 217 -17.27 -4.00 -13.02
CA ALA A 217 -16.03 -4.77 -13.10
C ALA A 217 -16.30 -6.29 -13.13
N ILE A 218 -17.14 -6.77 -12.20
CA ILE A 218 -17.53 -8.20 -12.17
C ILE A 218 -18.28 -8.62 -13.44
N SER A 219 -19.17 -7.76 -13.97
CA SER A 219 -19.87 -8.02 -15.23
C SER A 219 -18.96 -8.02 -16.45
N ALA A 220 -17.76 -7.47 -16.35
CA ALA A 220 -16.72 -7.47 -17.37
C ALA A 220 -15.61 -8.51 -17.06
N ASN A 221 -15.96 -9.60 -16.37
CA ASN A 221 -15.10 -10.74 -16.02
C ASN A 221 -13.99 -10.46 -15.00
N ALA A 222 -14.05 -9.37 -14.22
CA ALA A 222 -13.17 -9.29 -13.07
C ALA A 222 -13.48 -10.42 -12.07
N VAL A 223 -12.46 -11.14 -11.64
CA VAL A 223 -12.60 -12.23 -10.63
C VAL A 223 -13.08 -11.64 -9.31
N ARG A 224 -12.54 -10.50 -8.91
CA ARG A 224 -12.98 -9.71 -7.74
C ARG A 224 -12.72 -8.22 -7.93
N CYS A 225 -13.47 -7.42 -7.17
CA CYS A 225 -13.31 -5.98 -7.15
C CYS A 225 -13.58 -5.45 -5.75
N THR A 226 -12.68 -4.63 -5.21
CA THR A 226 -12.77 -4.06 -3.85
C THR A 226 -12.11 -2.68 -3.77
N ILE A 227 -12.13 -2.09 -2.58
CA ILE A 227 -11.47 -0.81 -2.30
C ILE A 227 -9.95 -1.04 -2.20
N SER A 228 -9.16 -0.23 -2.87
CA SER A 228 -7.71 -0.22 -2.71
C SER A 228 -7.32 0.46 -1.39
N GLY A 229 -6.83 -0.31 -0.43
CA GLY A 229 -6.46 0.16 0.90
C GLY A 229 -7.58 0.93 1.60
N ALA A 230 -7.36 2.20 1.92
CA ALA A 230 -8.42 3.04 2.47
C ALA A 230 -9.26 3.79 1.41
N GLY A 231 -9.07 3.51 0.13
CA GLY A 231 -9.72 4.17 -1.01
C GLY A 231 -9.09 5.56 -1.30
N PRO A 232 -9.69 6.39 -2.15
CA PRO A 232 -10.90 6.12 -2.91
C PRO A 232 -10.70 5.29 -4.18
N SER A 233 -9.46 4.87 -4.49
CA SER A 233 -9.23 3.98 -5.63
C SER A 233 -9.90 2.63 -5.39
N VAL A 234 -10.36 2.04 -6.49
CA VAL A 234 -10.99 0.73 -6.55
C VAL A 234 -10.10 -0.19 -7.37
N ILE A 235 -9.88 -1.41 -6.89
CA ILE A 235 -9.01 -2.39 -7.52
C ILE A 235 -9.82 -3.61 -7.93
N ALA A 236 -9.63 -4.06 -9.16
CA ALA A 236 -10.14 -5.33 -9.67
C ALA A 236 -8.98 -6.31 -9.89
N PHE A 237 -9.24 -7.57 -9.62
CA PHE A 237 -8.35 -8.71 -9.82
C PHE A 237 -8.86 -9.51 -11.01
N CYS A 238 -7.98 -9.85 -11.95
CA CYS A 238 -8.31 -10.58 -13.16
C CYS A 238 -7.12 -11.40 -13.68
N ASP A 239 -7.38 -12.26 -14.64
CA ASP A 239 -6.42 -13.06 -15.39
C ASP A 239 -6.53 -12.81 -16.91
N GLY A 240 -7.27 -11.79 -17.31
CA GLY A 240 -7.52 -11.33 -18.67
C GLY A 240 -8.53 -10.19 -18.68
N ASP A 241 -8.92 -9.74 -19.86
CA ASP A 241 -9.96 -8.72 -20.11
C ASP A 241 -9.69 -7.35 -19.40
N GLU A 242 -8.42 -7.02 -19.11
CA GLU A 242 -8.03 -5.86 -18.29
C GLU A 242 -8.58 -4.54 -18.84
N GLU A 243 -8.54 -4.35 -20.17
CA GLU A 243 -9.02 -3.16 -20.84
C GLU A 243 -10.55 -3.04 -20.72
N ASP A 244 -11.29 -4.12 -20.92
CA ASP A 244 -12.75 -4.14 -20.82
C ASP A 244 -13.19 -3.90 -19.37
N ILE A 245 -12.50 -4.50 -18.41
CA ILE A 245 -12.71 -4.27 -16.98
C ILE A 245 -12.45 -2.79 -16.65
N GLY A 246 -11.37 -2.21 -17.14
CA GLY A 246 -11.03 -0.81 -16.95
C GLY A 246 -12.10 0.14 -17.48
N GLU A 247 -12.57 -0.07 -18.69
CA GLU A 247 -13.66 0.72 -19.29
C GLU A 247 -14.99 0.52 -18.56
N ALA A 248 -15.28 -0.69 -18.08
CA ALA A 248 -16.46 -0.98 -17.27
C ALA A 248 -16.43 -0.25 -15.91
N MET A 249 -15.26 -0.23 -15.24
CA MET A 249 -15.05 0.53 -14.01
C MET A 249 -15.20 2.04 -14.23
N LYS A 250 -14.64 2.57 -15.32
CA LYS A 250 -14.76 3.97 -15.74
C LYS A 250 -16.21 4.37 -15.97
N LYS A 251 -17.00 3.54 -16.69
CA LYS A 251 -18.44 3.73 -16.85
C LYS A 251 -19.16 3.75 -15.49
N GLY A 252 -18.73 2.92 -14.54
CA GLY A 252 -19.25 2.89 -13.17
C GLY A 252 -19.07 4.24 -12.45
N PHE A 253 -17.87 4.81 -12.47
CA PHE A 253 -17.60 6.13 -11.90
C PHE A 253 -18.33 7.25 -12.64
N LYS A 254 -18.37 7.21 -13.97
CA LYS A 254 -19.07 8.20 -14.80
C LYS A 254 -20.56 8.27 -14.46
N SER A 255 -21.20 7.14 -14.09
CA SER A 255 -22.59 7.14 -13.65
C SER A 255 -22.83 7.97 -12.37
N ALA A 256 -21.81 8.17 -11.57
CA ALA A 256 -21.79 9.05 -10.39
C ALA A 256 -21.21 10.45 -10.70
N LYS A 257 -21.06 10.80 -11.98
CA LYS A 257 -20.46 12.06 -12.46
C LYS A 257 -19.01 12.26 -11.99
N VAL A 258 -18.25 11.19 -11.86
CA VAL A 258 -16.84 11.19 -11.47
C VAL A 258 -16.01 10.65 -12.62
N ASP A 259 -14.99 11.38 -13.03
CA ASP A 259 -13.96 10.89 -13.94
C ASP A 259 -12.93 10.07 -13.16
N CYS A 260 -12.29 9.12 -13.84
CA CYS A 260 -11.19 8.35 -13.26
C CYS A 260 -10.12 8.02 -14.29
N ASP A 261 -8.90 7.82 -13.81
CA ASP A 261 -7.81 7.22 -14.56
C ASP A 261 -7.80 5.71 -14.30
N ILE A 262 -7.45 4.93 -15.34
CA ILE A 262 -7.31 3.47 -15.23
C ILE A 262 -5.82 3.14 -15.32
N VAL A 263 -5.36 2.30 -14.42
CA VAL A 263 -4.00 1.74 -14.42
C VAL A 263 -4.09 0.23 -14.43
N ILE A 264 -3.56 -0.38 -15.48
CA ILE A 264 -3.41 -1.83 -15.59
C ILE A 264 -2.00 -2.18 -15.15
N CYS A 265 -1.85 -3.11 -14.21
CA CYS A 265 -0.55 -3.48 -13.66
C CYS A 265 -0.52 -4.93 -13.18
N LYS A 266 0.65 -5.35 -12.73
CA LYS A 266 0.90 -6.65 -12.08
C LYS A 266 1.42 -6.40 -10.67
N PRO A 267 1.27 -7.36 -9.75
CA PRO A 267 1.98 -7.32 -8.49
C PRO A 267 3.49 -7.13 -8.70
N SER A 268 4.07 -6.22 -7.95
CA SER A 268 5.51 -5.90 -8.01
C SER A 268 6.34 -7.04 -7.40
N LYS A 269 7.58 -7.16 -7.84
CA LYS A 269 8.60 -8.01 -7.18
C LYS A 269 9.35 -7.27 -6.06
N GLY A 270 8.80 -6.15 -5.60
CA GLY A 270 9.46 -5.28 -4.64
C GLY A 270 10.29 -4.17 -5.30
N PRO A 271 11.11 -3.47 -4.53
CA PRO A 271 11.92 -2.35 -4.99
C PRO A 271 13.07 -2.80 -5.89
N LYS A 272 13.53 -1.90 -6.74
CA LYS A 272 14.67 -2.13 -7.62
C LYS A 272 15.75 -1.09 -7.35
N ILE A 273 16.94 -1.55 -6.98
CA ILE A 273 18.13 -0.70 -6.93
C ILE A 273 18.63 -0.50 -8.36
N VAL A 274 18.65 0.75 -8.81
CA VAL A 274 19.07 1.07 -10.19
C VAL A 274 20.58 1.23 -10.27
N LYS A 275 21.18 1.94 -9.30
CA LYS A 275 22.62 2.20 -9.25
C LYS A 275 23.06 2.57 -7.84
N VAL A 276 24.19 2.03 -7.44
CA VAL A 276 24.93 2.45 -6.25
C VAL A 276 26.29 3.01 -6.74
N VAL A 277 26.59 4.25 -6.36
CA VAL A 277 27.88 4.87 -6.60
C VAL A 277 28.55 5.07 -5.25
N LYS A 278 29.67 4.38 -5.04
CA LYS A 278 30.51 4.50 -3.83
C LYS A 278 31.53 5.59 -4.00
#